data_eaa58add5046fe82ec0c98eb9a9f419d
#
_entry.id   eaa58add5046fe82ec0c98eb9a9f419d
#
_cell.length_a   1.000
_cell.length_b   1.000
_cell.length_c   1.000
_cell.angle_alpha   90.00
_cell.angle_beta   90.00
_cell.angle_gamma   90.00
#
_symmetry.space_group_name_H-M   'P 1'
#
loop_
_entity.id
_entity.type
_entity.pdbx_description
1 polymer ?
#
loop_
_entity_poly.entity_id
_entity_poly.type
_entity_poly.pdbx_seq_one_letter_code
_entity_poly.pdbx_strand_id
1 'polypeptide(L)'
;MQLGADIAKLEAERPRERRAPWWRLVPGAFLTLVLAAGGLAALLSPGTYRLPDEPIVDGSWAQAYEDNFNEGLLFRELALSSLTALNYGLFGVGLDGVLVGEEGWLFTSEEFMRYPHEAAETAYKLALVAEVRETLETSGSRLVVALIPAKARVYEERLGRARLPDYSRARYEAFRESLLAVGVAAPDLLTPLLEAKAEGQVFLRTDTHWTPFGAQVVARALRPAVAAAGASLDRGEFVLVAAGSEPFSGDLFNFLPLGPWQERLGPPPDRLERARVREIDSGLGDDLFGELTIPVALVGTSYSGGDWQFRGALEATLGLSVLDAAQEGLGPVIPMLRYLADPAFESPPEVVIWEIPERYLPVRYDLSPYGREGLDREGTEEASEAFR
;
A
#
# COMPACT_ATOMS: atom_id res chain seq x y z
N MET A 1 2.38 -28.74 -83.40
CA MET A 1 1.12 -27.98 -83.11
C MET A 1 0.58 -28.18 -81.68
N GLN A 2 0.97 -29.23 -80.99
CA GLN A 2 0.53 -29.47 -79.58
C GLN A 2 1.19 -28.62 -78.51
N LEU A 3 2.43 -28.25 -78.64
CA LEU A 3 3.19 -27.49 -77.63
C LEU A 3 2.64 -26.07 -77.46
N GLY A 4 2.07 -25.45 -78.50
CA GLY A 4 1.49 -24.10 -78.42
C GLY A 4 0.15 -24.04 -77.68
N ALA A 5 -0.58 -25.15 -77.71
CA ALA A 5 -1.91 -25.26 -77.00
C ALA A 5 -1.73 -25.43 -75.48
N ASP A 6 -0.68 -26.13 -75.07
CA ASP A 6 -0.39 -26.36 -73.65
C ASP A 6 0.11 -25.13 -72.96
N ILE A 7 0.94 -24.22 -73.62
CA ILE A 7 1.39 -22.97 -73.11
C ILE A 7 0.22 -21.99 -72.92
N ALA A 8 -0.72 -21.94 -73.88
CA ALA A 8 -1.90 -21.08 -73.78
C ALA A 8 -2.85 -21.51 -72.66
N LYS A 9 -2.89 -22.80 -72.28
CA LYS A 9 -3.67 -23.32 -71.17
C LYS A 9 -3.03 -22.95 -69.83
N LEU A 10 -1.72 -23.03 -69.74
CA LEU A 10 -0.97 -22.65 -68.54
C LEU A 10 -1.03 -21.12 -68.25
N GLU A 11 -1.13 -20.29 -69.28
CA GLU A 11 -1.34 -18.85 -69.12
C GLU A 11 -2.77 -18.48 -68.71
N ALA A 12 -3.75 -19.30 -69.10
CA ALA A 12 -5.16 -19.09 -68.72
C ALA A 12 -5.48 -19.54 -67.28
N GLU A 13 -4.63 -20.38 -66.69
CA GLU A 13 -4.77 -20.89 -65.32
C GLU A 13 -4.02 -20.04 -64.26
N ARG A 14 -3.38 -18.93 -64.63
CA ARG A 14 -2.83 -18.00 -63.62
C ARG A 14 -3.97 -17.46 -62.77
N PRO A 15 -3.97 -17.72 -61.44
CA PRO A 15 -5.01 -17.18 -60.59
C PRO A 15 -4.97 -15.65 -60.70
N ARG A 16 -6.07 -15.05 -61.18
CA ARG A 16 -6.22 -13.60 -61.16
C ARG A 16 -6.00 -13.15 -59.75
N GLU A 17 -4.89 -12.48 -59.46
CA GLU A 17 -4.65 -11.82 -58.16
C GLU A 17 -5.85 -10.92 -57.88
N ARG A 18 -6.74 -11.40 -57.05
CA ARG A 18 -7.86 -10.58 -56.54
C ARG A 18 -7.19 -9.48 -55.70
N ARG A 19 -7.07 -8.30 -56.28
CA ARG A 19 -6.63 -7.14 -55.51
C ARG A 19 -7.41 -7.08 -54.21
N ALA A 20 -6.69 -7.11 -53.07
CA ALA A 20 -7.33 -7.07 -51.78
C ALA A 20 -8.22 -5.81 -51.72
N PRO A 21 -9.49 -5.91 -51.32
CA PRO A 21 -10.40 -4.79 -51.36
C PRO A 21 -9.84 -3.67 -50.44
N TRP A 22 -9.89 -2.43 -50.96
CA TRP A 22 -9.29 -1.23 -50.33
C TRP A 22 -9.72 -1.04 -48.87
N TRP A 23 -10.92 -1.50 -48.49
CA TRP A 23 -11.41 -1.42 -47.09
C TRP A 23 -10.54 -2.16 -46.08
N ARG A 24 -9.73 -3.12 -46.50
CA ARG A 24 -8.72 -3.79 -45.64
C ARG A 24 -7.59 -2.86 -45.19
N LEU A 25 -7.36 -1.76 -45.93
CA LEU A 25 -6.37 -0.75 -45.56
C LEU A 25 -6.93 0.30 -44.59
N VAL A 26 -8.28 0.37 -44.46
CA VAL A 26 -8.94 1.38 -43.63
C VAL A 26 -8.50 1.32 -42.17
N PRO A 27 -8.40 0.16 -41.48
CA PRO A 27 -7.96 0.09 -40.10
C PRO A 27 -6.52 0.57 -39.94
N GLY A 28 -5.62 0.17 -40.86
CA GLY A 28 -4.23 0.61 -40.85
C GLY A 28 -4.09 2.11 -41.11
N ALA A 29 -4.79 2.64 -42.10
CA ALA A 29 -4.80 4.07 -42.41
C ALA A 29 -5.38 4.90 -41.25
N PHE A 30 -6.45 4.44 -40.63
CA PHE A 30 -7.04 5.06 -39.45
C PHE A 30 -6.06 5.10 -38.26
N LEU A 31 -5.43 3.97 -37.95
CA LEU A 31 -4.43 3.89 -36.89
C LEU A 31 -3.24 4.82 -37.16
N THR A 32 -2.73 4.81 -38.40
CA THR A 32 -1.63 5.70 -38.79
C THR A 32 -2.00 7.17 -38.65
N LEU A 33 -3.23 7.53 -39.02
CA LEU A 33 -3.71 8.91 -38.91
C LEU A 33 -3.86 9.33 -37.44
N VAL A 34 -4.36 8.46 -36.60
CA VAL A 34 -4.50 8.71 -35.16
C VAL A 34 -3.13 8.89 -34.51
N LEU A 35 -2.17 8.00 -34.83
CA LEU A 35 -0.80 8.11 -34.31
C LEU A 35 -0.09 9.34 -34.81
N ALA A 36 -0.24 9.69 -36.09
CA ALA A 36 0.35 10.91 -36.68
C ALA A 36 -0.26 12.18 -36.09
N ALA A 37 -1.59 12.22 -35.92
CA ALA A 37 -2.27 13.37 -35.31
C ALA A 37 -1.90 13.53 -33.84
N GLY A 38 -1.84 12.42 -33.09
CA GLY A 38 -1.43 12.40 -31.69
C GLY A 38 0.02 12.84 -31.51
N GLY A 39 0.95 12.30 -32.32
CA GLY A 39 2.35 12.70 -32.31
C GLY A 39 2.55 14.17 -32.69
N LEU A 40 1.84 14.68 -33.71
CA LEU A 40 1.87 16.10 -34.08
C LEU A 40 1.33 16.99 -32.97
N ALA A 41 0.23 16.60 -32.36
CA ALA A 41 -0.36 17.35 -31.23
C ALA A 41 0.59 17.38 -30.02
N ALA A 42 1.26 16.28 -29.72
CA ALA A 42 2.30 16.22 -28.68
C ALA A 42 3.47 17.15 -29.00
N LEU A 43 3.97 17.12 -30.22
CA LEU A 43 5.05 18.01 -30.69
C LEU A 43 4.66 19.49 -30.66
N LEU A 44 3.39 19.82 -30.78
CA LEU A 44 2.89 21.19 -30.70
C LEU A 44 2.47 21.59 -29.29
N SER A 45 2.52 20.67 -28.32
CA SER A 45 2.20 20.95 -26.93
C SER A 45 3.24 21.87 -26.28
N PRO A 46 2.85 22.90 -25.53
CA PRO A 46 3.79 23.78 -24.83
C PRO A 46 4.73 23.04 -23.85
N GLY A 47 4.32 21.90 -23.30
CA GLY A 47 5.16 21.05 -22.45
C GLY A 47 6.34 20.44 -23.18
N THR A 48 6.18 20.08 -24.45
CA THR A 48 7.22 19.44 -25.28
C THR A 48 8.37 20.40 -25.61
N TYR A 49 8.11 21.72 -25.63
CA TYR A 49 9.15 22.73 -25.88
C TYR A 49 9.89 23.18 -24.63
N ARG A 50 9.47 22.75 -23.46
CA ARG A 50 10.18 22.98 -22.22
C ARG A 50 11.32 21.95 -22.15
N LEU A 51 12.51 22.38 -22.56
CA LEU A 51 13.68 21.55 -22.39
C LEU A 51 13.92 21.37 -20.88
N PRO A 52 14.15 20.13 -20.44
CA PRO A 52 14.49 19.88 -19.04
C PRO A 52 15.81 20.58 -18.65
N ASP A 53 15.89 21.04 -17.41
CA ASP A 53 17.10 21.65 -16.84
C ASP A 53 18.07 20.60 -16.27
N GLU A 54 17.73 19.32 -16.35
CA GLU A 54 18.48 18.18 -15.81
C GLU A 54 19.75 17.90 -16.61
N PRO A 55 20.77 17.27 -15.99
CA PRO A 55 22.01 16.88 -16.67
C PRO A 55 21.78 15.86 -17.79
N ILE A 56 22.46 16.05 -18.93
CA ILE A 56 22.32 15.13 -20.08
C ILE A 56 23.08 13.81 -19.86
N VAL A 57 24.10 13.83 -18.99
CA VAL A 57 25.10 12.75 -18.90
C VAL A 57 24.61 11.51 -18.13
N ASP A 58 23.69 11.66 -17.21
CA ASP A 58 23.18 10.58 -16.35
C ASP A 58 21.82 10.02 -16.79
N GLY A 59 21.28 10.52 -17.91
CA GLY A 59 19.98 10.08 -18.44
C GLY A 59 18.77 10.80 -17.85
N SER A 60 18.93 11.63 -16.83
CA SER A 60 17.83 12.36 -16.19
C SER A 60 17.13 13.32 -17.15
N TRP A 61 17.89 13.95 -18.05
CA TRP A 61 17.35 14.79 -19.12
C TRP A 61 16.41 14.02 -20.06
N ALA A 62 16.84 12.81 -20.48
CA ALA A 62 16.03 11.99 -21.38
C ALA A 62 14.75 11.55 -20.72
N GLN A 63 14.79 11.18 -19.45
CA GLN A 63 13.63 10.79 -18.67
C GLN A 63 12.66 11.98 -18.50
N ALA A 64 13.14 13.15 -18.10
CA ALA A 64 12.32 14.34 -17.96
C ALA A 64 11.70 14.79 -19.31
N TYR A 65 12.43 14.63 -20.43
CA TYR A 65 11.88 14.88 -21.75
C TYR A 65 10.78 13.88 -22.14
N GLU A 66 10.98 12.59 -21.86
CA GLU A 66 9.95 11.54 -22.07
C GLU A 66 8.70 11.82 -21.25
N ASP A 67 8.84 12.23 -19.99
CA ASP A 67 7.73 12.57 -19.12
C ASP A 67 6.94 13.76 -19.67
N ASN A 68 7.61 14.85 -20.04
CA ASN A 68 7.00 16.02 -20.67
C ASN A 68 6.30 15.68 -22.01
N PHE A 69 6.92 14.81 -22.83
CA PHE A 69 6.32 14.35 -24.08
C PHE A 69 5.07 13.50 -23.82
N ASN A 70 5.14 12.58 -22.87
CA ASN A 70 4.03 11.72 -22.48
C ASN A 70 2.84 12.52 -21.91
N GLU A 71 3.10 13.56 -21.11
CA GLU A 71 2.06 14.46 -20.61
C GLU A 71 1.41 15.28 -21.72
N GLY A 72 2.18 15.60 -22.77
CA GLY A 72 1.70 16.35 -23.95
C GLY A 72 0.79 15.55 -24.88
N LEU A 73 0.69 14.22 -24.74
CA LEU A 73 -0.14 13.38 -25.61
C LEU A 73 -1.63 13.53 -25.29
N LEU A 74 -2.37 14.26 -26.10
CA LEU A 74 -3.80 14.58 -25.94
C LEU A 74 -4.71 13.35 -25.73
N PHE A 75 -4.34 12.20 -26.31
CA PHE A 75 -5.12 10.96 -26.23
C PHE A 75 -4.55 9.93 -25.26
N ARG A 76 -3.48 10.27 -24.52
CA ARG A 76 -2.79 9.34 -23.62
C ARG A 76 -3.73 8.77 -22.57
N GLU A 77 -4.45 9.65 -21.87
CA GLU A 77 -5.38 9.22 -20.82
C GLU A 77 -6.53 8.38 -21.37
N LEU A 78 -7.09 8.78 -22.50
CA LEU A 78 -8.16 8.03 -23.16
C LEU A 78 -7.67 6.67 -23.67
N ALA A 79 -6.46 6.61 -24.24
CA ALA A 79 -5.86 5.37 -24.72
C ALA A 79 -5.53 4.44 -23.55
N LEU A 80 -4.89 4.96 -22.50
CA LEU A 80 -4.56 4.21 -21.29
C LEU A 80 -5.82 3.67 -20.63
N SER A 81 -6.82 4.53 -20.39
CA SER A 81 -8.05 4.11 -19.74
C SER A 81 -8.86 3.12 -20.58
N SER A 82 -8.87 3.28 -21.92
CA SER A 82 -9.54 2.32 -22.82
C SER A 82 -8.83 0.97 -22.85
N LEU A 83 -7.50 0.95 -22.87
CA LEU A 83 -6.71 -0.28 -22.81
C LEU A 83 -6.88 -0.97 -21.44
N THR A 84 -6.82 -0.20 -20.36
CA THR A 84 -7.07 -0.72 -19.01
C THR A 84 -8.48 -1.27 -18.88
N ALA A 85 -9.49 -0.58 -19.42
CA ALA A 85 -10.87 -1.04 -19.42
C ALA A 85 -11.05 -2.34 -20.22
N LEU A 86 -10.35 -2.47 -21.35
CA LEU A 86 -10.36 -3.71 -22.15
C LEU A 86 -9.71 -4.87 -21.38
N ASN A 87 -8.53 -4.64 -20.80
CA ASN A 87 -7.82 -5.66 -20.02
C ASN A 87 -8.61 -6.07 -18.78
N TYR A 88 -9.17 -5.12 -18.08
CA TYR A 88 -10.01 -5.37 -16.91
C TYR A 88 -11.28 -6.15 -17.29
N GLY A 89 -12.00 -5.71 -18.34
CA GLY A 89 -13.26 -6.33 -18.75
C GLY A 89 -13.10 -7.74 -19.34
N LEU A 90 -11.98 -8.03 -20.03
CA LEU A 90 -11.75 -9.33 -20.66
C LEU A 90 -10.97 -10.30 -19.77
N PHE A 91 -10.01 -9.80 -19.01
CA PHE A 91 -9.05 -10.63 -18.29
C PHE A 91 -9.08 -10.44 -16.78
N GLY A 92 -9.77 -9.41 -16.26
CA GLY A 92 -9.77 -9.06 -14.85
C GLY A 92 -8.41 -8.57 -14.39
N VAL A 93 -7.68 -7.79 -15.20
CA VAL A 93 -6.31 -7.35 -14.93
C VAL A 93 -6.26 -5.81 -14.95
N GLY A 94 -5.64 -5.22 -13.93
CA GLY A 94 -5.28 -3.80 -13.87
C GLY A 94 -3.85 -3.53 -14.35
N LEU A 95 -3.31 -2.38 -14.01
CA LEU A 95 -1.88 -2.06 -14.18
C LEU A 95 -1.03 -2.77 -13.12
N ASP A 96 0.29 -2.74 -13.30
CA ASP A 96 1.21 -3.20 -12.27
C ASP A 96 0.98 -2.41 -10.97
N GLY A 97 0.89 -3.12 -9.85
CA GLY A 97 0.55 -2.53 -8.54
C GLY A 97 -0.79 -3.01 -7.98
N VAL A 98 -1.71 -3.53 -8.81
CA VAL A 98 -3.00 -4.05 -8.35
C VAL A 98 -3.26 -5.48 -8.83
N LEU A 99 -3.80 -6.30 -7.92
CA LEU A 99 -4.42 -7.58 -8.23
C LEU A 99 -5.93 -7.42 -8.10
N VAL A 100 -6.65 -7.80 -9.16
CA VAL A 100 -8.11 -7.77 -9.20
C VAL A 100 -8.66 -9.08 -8.65
N GLY A 101 -9.41 -9.00 -7.58
CA GLY A 101 -10.12 -10.10 -6.96
C GLY A 101 -11.58 -10.20 -7.43
N GLU A 102 -12.38 -10.95 -6.68
CA GLU A 102 -13.81 -11.12 -6.96
C GLU A 102 -14.66 -10.00 -6.35
N GLU A 103 -15.84 -9.79 -6.89
CA GLU A 103 -16.85 -8.83 -6.39
C GLU A 103 -16.33 -7.40 -6.20
N GLY A 104 -15.39 -6.97 -7.04
CA GLY A 104 -14.82 -5.63 -7.01
C GLY A 104 -13.76 -5.41 -5.91
N TRP A 105 -13.24 -6.48 -5.32
CA TRP A 105 -12.09 -6.41 -4.41
C TRP A 105 -10.81 -6.16 -5.20
N LEU A 106 -10.03 -5.21 -4.74
CA LEU A 106 -8.69 -4.91 -5.23
C LEU A 106 -7.68 -5.18 -4.12
N PHE A 107 -6.52 -5.69 -4.49
CA PHE A 107 -5.41 -5.98 -3.56
C PHE A 107 -4.14 -5.35 -4.11
N THR A 108 -3.27 -4.87 -3.23
CA THR A 108 -1.95 -4.43 -3.67
C THR A 108 -1.09 -5.61 -4.11
N SER A 109 -0.38 -5.46 -5.23
CA SER A 109 0.57 -6.49 -5.68
C SER A 109 1.72 -6.69 -4.70
N GLU A 110 2.01 -5.73 -3.83
CA GLU A 110 3.07 -5.81 -2.81
C GLU A 110 2.90 -7.02 -1.88
N GLU A 111 1.67 -7.44 -1.59
CA GLU A 111 1.38 -8.61 -0.74
C GLU A 111 1.73 -9.94 -1.42
N PHE A 112 1.89 -9.95 -2.76
CA PHE A 112 2.15 -11.12 -3.60
C PHE A 112 3.55 -11.12 -4.21
N MET A 113 4.29 -10.03 -4.09
CA MET A 113 5.63 -9.92 -4.65
C MET A 113 6.65 -10.70 -3.82
N ARG A 114 7.61 -11.29 -4.52
CA ARG A 114 8.82 -11.82 -3.90
C ARG A 114 9.90 -10.75 -3.97
N TYR A 115 10.36 -10.31 -2.82
CA TYR A 115 11.38 -9.27 -2.73
C TYR A 115 12.78 -9.90 -2.74
N PRO A 116 13.75 -9.26 -3.41
CA PRO A 116 15.15 -9.62 -3.23
C PRO A 116 15.55 -9.47 -1.76
N HIS A 117 16.30 -10.45 -1.23
CA HIS A 117 16.80 -10.41 0.15
C HIS A 117 15.70 -10.37 1.25
N GLU A 118 14.50 -10.86 0.98
CA GLU A 118 13.36 -10.83 1.89
C GLU A 118 13.70 -11.33 3.31
N ALA A 119 14.40 -12.46 3.43
CA ALA A 119 14.76 -13.04 4.71
C ALA A 119 15.73 -12.11 5.48
N ALA A 120 16.73 -11.54 4.82
CA ALA A 120 17.68 -10.61 5.42
C ALA A 120 16.99 -9.31 5.86
N GLU A 121 16.10 -8.76 5.03
CA GLU A 121 15.34 -7.55 5.39
C GLU A 121 14.38 -7.78 6.55
N THR A 122 13.75 -8.95 6.62
CA THR A 122 12.87 -9.33 7.74
C THR A 122 13.68 -9.52 9.03
N ALA A 123 14.84 -10.20 8.96
CA ALA A 123 15.74 -10.37 10.11
C ALA A 123 16.30 -9.02 10.59
N TYR A 124 16.68 -8.13 9.67
CA TYR A 124 17.12 -6.77 10.01
C TYR A 124 16.03 -6.01 10.78
N LYS A 125 14.76 -6.07 10.33
CA LYS A 125 13.65 -5.39 11.03
C LYS A 125 13.41 -5.98 12.41
N LEU A 126 13.55 -7.30 12.57
CA LEU A 126 13.46 -7.93 13.89
C LEU A 126 14.55 -7.42 14.84
N ALA A 127 15.80 -7.35 14.35
CA ALA A 127 16.92 -6.81 15.13
C ALA A 127 16.68 -5.34 15.50
N LEU A 128 16.16 -4.54 14.55
CA LEU A 128 15.81 -3.15 14.81
C LEU A 128 14.70 -3.02 15.86
N VAL A 129 13.67 -3.87 15.81
CA VAL A 129 12.60 -3.87 16.83
C VAL A 129 13.18 -4.20 18.23
N ALA A 130 14.11 -5.15 18.30
CA ALA A 130 14.78 -5.48 19.57
C ALA A 130 15.61 -4.30 20.11
N GLU A 131 16.35 -3.59 19.24
CA GLU A 131 17.11 -2.38 19.58
C GLU A 131 16.18 -1.24 20.07
N VAL A 132 15.08 -1.01 19.34
CA VAL A 132 14.06 -0.02 19.72
C VAL A 132 13.47 -0.33 21.09
N ARG A 133 13.14 -1.61 21.34
CA ARG A 133 12.66 -2.06 22.66
C ARG A 133 13.66 -1.67 23.77
N GLU A 134 14.94 -2.01 23.60
CA GLU A 134 15.97 -1.70 24.61
C GLU A 134 16.11 -0.19 24.84
N THR A 135 16.05 0.61 23.76
CA THR A 135 16.09 2.07 23.86
C THR A 135 14.91 2.62 24.65
N LEU A 136 13.70 2.15 24.34
CA LEU A 136 12.47 2.54 25.03
C LEU A 136 12.50 2.12 26.51
N GLU A 137 12.93 0.88 26.80
CA GLU A 137 13.05 0.39 28.19
C GLU A 137 14.04 1.20 29.02
N THR A 138 15.14 1.64 28.43
CA THR A 138 16.11 2.52 29.09
C THR A 138 15.51 3.88 29.44
N SER A 139 14.58 4.37 28.63
CA SER A 139 13.85 5.62 28.85
C SER A 139 12.60 5.44 29.75
N GLY A 140 12.31 4.22 30.21
CA GLY A 140 11.15 3.92 31.05
C GLY A 140 9.86 3.58 30.29
N SER A 141 9.89 3.56 28.96
CA SER A 141 8.76 3.16 28.10
C SER A 141 8.75 1.65 27.82
N ARG A 142 7.59 1.14 27.43
CA ARG A 142 7.43 -0.25 26.95
C ARG A 142 6.95 -0.26 25.50
N LEU A 143 7.43 -1.22 24.73
CA LEU A 143 7.05 -1.41 23.33
C LEU A 143 5.95 -2.46 23.18
N VAL A 144 4.91 -2.11 22.42
CA VAL A 144 3.90 -3.04 21.90
C VAL A 144 3.91 -2.93 20.36
N VAL A 145 4.13 -4.02 19.67
CA VAL A 145 4.05 -4.04 18.20
C VAL A 145 2.65 -4.45 17.74
N ALA A 146 2.02 -3.55 17.00
CA ALA A 146 0.79 -3.83 16.26
C ALA A 146 1.18 -4.33 14.85
N LEU A 147 1.40 -5.65 14.71
CA LEU A 147 1.68 -6.27 13.41
C LEU A 147 0.38 -6.42 12.62
N ILE A 148 0.18 -5.57 11.59
CA ILE A 148 -1.05 -5.57 10.82
C ILE A 148 -1.00 -6.65 9.73
N PRO A 149 -1.92 -7.63 9.75
CA PRO A 149 -1.94 -8.67 8.72
C PRO A 149 -2.30 -8.11 7.34
N ALA A 150 -1.75 -8.72 6.30
CA ALA A 150 -2.04 -8.37 4.91
C ALA A 150 -3.53 -8.51 4.59
N LYS A 151 -4.09 -7.56 3.82
CA LYS A 151 -5.48 -7.59 3.37
C LYS A 151 -5.81 -8.89 2.61
N ALA A 152 -4.89 -9.35 1.76
CA ALA A 152 -5.05 -10.60 1.01
C ALA A 152 -5.13 -11.84 1.93
N ARG A 153 -4.52 -11.79 3.10
CA ARG A 153 -4.62 -12.84 4.12
C ARG A 153 -5.99 -12.83 4.79
N VAL A 154 -6.49 -11.65 5.12
CA VAL A 154 -7.79 -11.49 5.80
C VAL A 154 -8.95 -11.81 4.85
N TYR A 155 -8.82 -11.49 3.57
CA TYR A 155 -9.85 -11.70 2.54
C TYR A 155 -9.39 -12.67 1.44
N GLU A 156 -8.75 -13.79 1.84
CA GLU A 156 -8.25 -14.79 0.89
C GLU A 156 -9.37 -15.36 -0.01
N GLU A 157 -10.58 -15.45 0.52
CA GLU A 157 -11.76 -15.90 -0.23
C GLU A 157 -12.18 -14.93 -1.36
N ARG A 158 -11.66 -13.68 -1.36
CA ARG A 158 -11.93 -12.67 -2.38
C ARG A 158 -10.85 -12.59 -3.47
N LEU A 159 -9.79 -13.37 -3.37
CA LEU A 159 -8.70 -13.38 -4.34
C LEU A 159 -9.10 -14.01 -5.70
N GLY A 160 -10.20 -14.74 -5.76
CA GLY A 160 -10.68 -15.40 -6.96
C GLY A 160 -9.72 -16.48 -7.45
N ARG A 161 -9.07 -16.24 -8.58
CA ARG A 161 -8.09 -17.18 -9.17
C ARG A 161 -6.70 -17.07 -8.56
N ALA A 162 -6.40 -15.95 -7.92
CA ALA A 162 -5.12 -15.74 -7.26
C ALA A 162 -5.10 -16.47 -5.91
N ARG A 163 -3.91 -16.70 -5.40
CA ARG A 163 -3.67 -17.29 -4.10
C ARG A 163 -2.54 -16.55 -3.42
N LEU A 164 -2.62 -16.40 -2.12
CA LEU A 164 -1.50 -15.86 -1.35
C LEU A 164 -0.33 -16.86 -1.48
N PRO A 165 0.87 -16.42 -1.94
CA PRO A 165 2.02 -17.31 -2.09
C PRO A 165 2.46 -17.92 -0.75
N ASP A 166 3.03 -19.14 -0.78
CA ASP A 166 3.44 -19.84 0.43
C ASP A 166 4.45 -19.05 1.27
N TYR A 167 5.39 -18.35 0.62
CA TYR A 167 6.36 -17.48 1.30
C TYR A 167 5.70 -16.28 2.01
N SER A 168 4.61 -15.75 1.46
CA SER A 168 3.82 -14.70 2.14
C SER A 168 2.92 -15.30 3.22
N ARG A 169 2.43 -16.54 3.02
CA ARG A 169 1.52 -17.21 3.95
C ARG A 169 2.13 -17.43 5.33
N ALA A 170 3.40 -17.80 5.41
CA ALA A 170 4.10 -18.01 6.66
C ALA A 170 4.55 -16.72 7.36
N ARG A 171 4.66 -15.59 6.62
CA ARG A 171 5.34 -14.36 7.05
C ARG A 171 4.77 -13.76 8.33
N TYR A 172 3.46 -13.63 8.42
CA TYR A 172 2.80 -13.00 9.57
C TYR A 172 3.10 -13.75 10.88
N GLU A 173 2.80 -15.05 10.93
CA GLU A 173 2.98 -15.83 12.15
C GLU A 173 4.46 -15.98 12.51
N ALA A 174 5.32 -16.28 11.53
CA ALA A 174 6.76 -16.41 11.78
C ALA A 174 7.37 -15.12 12.35
N PHE A 175 6.99 -13.95 11.83
CA PHE A 175 7.50 -12.69 12.36
C PHE A 175 6.92 -12.39 13.74
N ARG A 176 5.62 -12.63 13.96
CA ARG A 176 4.98 -12.46 15.27
C ARG A 176 5.62 -13.36 16.34
N GLU A 177 5.86 -14.63 16.02
CA GLU A 177 6.57 -15.55 16.92
C GLU A 177 8.00 -15.07 17.24
N SER A 178 8.70 -14.53 16.23
CA SER A 178 10.03 -13.97 16.41
C SER A 178 10.03 -12.73 17.30
N LEU A 179 9.01 -11.86 17.19
CA LEU A 179 8.83 -10.72 18.10
C LEU A 179 8.65 -11.19 19.55
N LEU A 180 7.80 -12.18 19.77
CA LEU A 180 7.58 -12.77 21.10
C LEU A 180 8.87 -13.40 21.66
N ALA A 181 9.64 -14.09 20.81
CA ALA A 181 10.89 -14.72 21.20
C ALA A 181 11.97 -13.70 21.65
N VAL A 182 11.97 -12.50 21.06
CA VAL A 182 12.85 -11.39 21.50
C VAL A 182 12.22 -10.52 22.62
N GLY A 183 11.13 -10.98 23.23
CA GLY A 183 10.50 -10.34 24.39
C GLY A 183 9.65 -9.10 24.06
N VAL A 184 9.22 -8.92 22.80
CA VAL A 184 8.35 -7.83 22.36
C VAL A 184 6.89 -8.30 22.37
N ALA A 185 6.03 -7.52 23.01
CA ALA A 185 4.58 -7.80 22.99
C ALA A 185 4.01 -7.59 21.58
N ALA A 186 3.53 -8.65 20.97
CA ALA A 186 2.89 -8.66 19.64
C ALA A 186 1.62 -9.51 19.69
N PRO A 187 0.46 -8.93 20.09
CA PRO A 187 -0.79 -9.67 20.17
C PRO A 187 -1.23 -10.15 18.78
N ASP A 188 -2.03 -11.22 18.76
CA ASP A 188 -2.67 -11.68 17.54
C ASP A 188 -3.73 -10.68 17.09
N LEU A 189 -3.54 -10.07 15.93
CA LEU A 189 -4.49 -9.16 15.30
C LEU A 189 -5.24 -9.82 14.14
N LEU A 190 -4.77 -10.97 13.66
CA LEU A 190 -5.38 -11.69 12.55
C LEU A 190 -6.71 -12.33 12.96
N THR A 191 -6.72 -13.09 14.03
CA THR A 191 -7.94 -13.80 14.50
C THR A 191 -9.10 -12.84 14.76
N PRO A 192 -8.95 -11.75 15.54
CA PRO A 192 -10.02 -10.78 15.74
C PRO A 192 -10.53 -10.14 14.44
N LEU A 193 -9.66 -9.85 13.48
CA LEU A 193 -10.07 -9.30 12.19
C LEU A 193 -10.86 -10.32 11.36
N LEU A 194 -10.46 -11.60 11.37
CA LEU A 194 -11.20 -12.67 10.70
C LEU A 194 -12.59 -12.88 11.31
N GLU A 195 -12.71 -12.85 12.62
CA GLU A 195 -13.99 -12.99 13.34
C GLU A 195 -14.90 -11.79 13.06
N ALA A 196 -14.38 -10.58 13.11
CA ALA A 196 -15.12 -9.35 12.90
C ALA A 196 -15.68 -9.18 11.47
N LYS A 197 -15.18 -9.93 10.49
CA LYS A 197 -15.75 -9.96 9.13
C LYS A 197 -17.23 -10.34 9.09
N ALA A 198 -17.70 -11.11 10.07
CA ALA A 198 -19.11 -11.46 10.20
C ALA A 198 -20.01 -10.27 10.58
N GLU A 199 -19.43 -9.24 11.20
CA GLU A 199 -20.12 -8.03 11.64
C GLU A 199 -20.03 -6.90 10.64
N GLY A 200 -18.91 -6.82 9.88
CA GLY A 200 -18.69 -5.77 8.87
C GLY A 200 -17.37 -5.90 8.14
N GLN A 201 -17.17 -5.02 7.16
CA GLN A 201 -15.91 -4.96 6.45
C GLN A 201 -14.80 -4.38 7.35
N VAL A 202 -13.72 -5.16 7.53
CA VAL A 202 -12.54 -4.72 8.31
C VAL A 202 -11.46 -4.08 7.45
N PHE A 203 -11.47 -4.32 6.12
CA PHE A 203 -10.65 -3.60 5.13
C PHE A 203 -11.54 -3.01 4.04
N LEU A 204 -11.11 -1.87 3.48
CA LEU A 204 -11.75 -1.29 2.33
C LEU A 204 -11.55 -2.18 1.10
N ARG A 205 -12.56 -2.26 0.25
CA ARG A 205 -12.53 -3.13 -0.91
C ARG A 205 -11.57 -2.62 -1.99
N THR A 206 -11.53 -1.31 -2.20
CA THR A 206 -10.78 -0.65 -3.28
C THR A 206 -9.53 0.09 -2.79
N ASP A 207 -9.19 -0.08 -1.51
CA ASP A 207 -8.05 0.57 -0.86
C ASP A 207 -7.15 -0.44 -0.15
N THR A 208 -5.90 -0.09 0.10
CA THR A 208 -4.96 -0.95 0.83
C THR A 208 -5.24 -0.99 2.33
N HIS A 209 -5.94 -0.01 2.87
CA HIS A 209 -6.13 0.19 4.29
C HIS A 209 -7.38 -0.51 4.85
N TRP A 210 -7.40 -0.65 6.15
CA TRP A 210 -8.57 -1.07 6.90
C TRP A 210 -9.69 -0.02 6.89
N THR A 211 -10.87 -0.42 7.29
CA THR A 211 -11.97 0.49 7.60
C THR A 211 -11.82 1.05 9.02
N PRO A 212 -12.49 2.16 9.38
CA PRO A 212 -12.57 2.59 10.77
C PRO A 212 -13.08 1.51 11.73
N PHE A 213 -13.93 0.61 11.26
CA PHE A 213 -14.36 -0.58 12.03
C PHE A 213 -13.20 -1.55 12.24
N GLY A 214 -12.40 -1.85 11.22
CA GLY A 214 -11.19 -2.67 11.34
C GLY A 214 -10.20 -2.08 12.33
N ALA A 215 -9.96 -0.76 12.28
CA ALA A 215 -9.13 -0.06 13.23
C ALA A 215 -9.63 -0.20 14.68
N GLN A 216 -10.95 -0.15 14.92
CA GLN A 216 -11.54 -0.38 16.23
C GLN A 216 -11.35 -1.82 16.71
N VAL A 217 -11.46 -2.82 15.81
CA VAL A 217 -11.19 -4.22 16.13
C VAL A 217 -9.76 -4.40 16.62
N VAL A 218 -8.80 -3.81 15.89
CA VAL A 218 -7.38 -3.84 16.25
C VAL A 218 -7.12 -3.12 17.58
N ALA A 219 -7.70 -1.94 17.79
CA ALA A 219 -7.57 -1.20 19.05
C ALA A 219 -8.03 -2.05 20.25
N ARG A 220 -9.17 -2.74 20.11
CA ARG A 220 -9.68 -3.66 21.16
C ARG A 220 -8.73 -4.85 21.40
N ALA A 221 -8.15 -5.41 20.35
CA ALA A 221 -7.20 -6.52 20.46
C ALA A 221 -5.87 -6.10 21.12
N LEU A 222 -5.46 -4.84 20.96
CA LEU A 222 -4.24 -4.29 21.57
C LEU A 222 -4.41 -3.99 23.07
N ARG A 223 -5.63 -3.71 23.57
CA ARG A 223 -5.86 -3.27 24.94
C ARG A 223 -5.23 -4.17 26.02
N PRO A 224 -5.34 -5.51 25.97
CA PRO A 224 -4.70 -6.38 26.96
C PRO A 224 -3.16 -6.25 26.98
N ALA A 225 -2.53 -6.12 25.79
CA ALA A 225 -1.09 -5.99 25.67
C ALA A 225 -0.61 -4.63 26.20
N VAL A 226 -1.33 -3.55 25.93
CA VAL A 226 -1.04 -2.21 26.43
C VAL A 226 -1.17 -2.15 27.96
N ALA A 227 -2.20 -2.78 28.53
CA ALA A 227 -2.35 -2.92 29.98
C ALA A 227 -1.20 -3.71 30.61
N ALA A 228 -0.81 -4.84 30.00
CA ALA A 228 0.28 -5.68 30.48
C ALA A 228 1.64 -4.98 30.35
N ALA A 229 1.80 -4.06 29.39
CA ALA A 229 2.97 -3.20 29.24
C ALA A 229 3.05 -2.09 30.32
N GLY A 230 2.04 -1.91 31.15
CA GLY A 230 2.07 -1.02 32.30
C GLY A 230 1.25 0.26 32.17
N ALA A 231 0.57 0.49 31.04
CA ALA A 231 -0.30 1.66 30.92
C ALA A 231 -1.49 1.54 31.89
N SER A 232 -1.73 2.59 32.66
CA SER A 232 -2.88 2.69 33.58
C SER A 232 -4.12 3.10 32.80
N LEU A 233 -4.90 2.12 32.33
CA LEU A 233 -6.06 2.32 31.47
C LEU A 233 -7.22 3.05 32.17
N ASP A 234 -8.18 3.53 31.38
CA ASP A 234 -9.46 4.12 31.82
C ASP A 234 -9.29 5.35 32.75
N ARG A 235 -8.22 6.13 32.53
CA ARG A 235 -8.00 7.40 33.25
C ARG A 235 -8.86 8.53 32.71
N GLY A 236 -9.22 8.46 31.42
CA GLY A 236 -10.04 9.45 30.72
C GLY A 236 -11.29 8.81 30.10
N GLU A 237 -12.19 9.64 29.64
CA GLU A 237 -13.39 9.23 28.92
C GLU A 237 -13.39 9.78 27.48
N PHE A 238 -13.25 8.87 26.52
CA PHE A 238 -13.23 9.17 25.09
C PHE A 238 -14.33 8.36 24.40
N VAL A 239 -15.11 9.02 23.56
CA VAL A 239 -16.17 8.37 22.80
C VAL A 239 -16.02 8.63 21.31
N LEU A 240 -16.28 7.60 20.50
CA LEU A 240 -16.37 7.74 19.06
C LEU A 240 -17.80 8.16 18.68
N VAL A 241 -17.93 9.34 18.11
CA VAL A 241 -19.21 9.90 17.65
C VAL A 241 -19.26 9.79 16.14
N ALA A 242 -20.28 9.11 15.62
CA ALA A 242 -20.49 9.01 14.18
C ALA A 242 -20.60 10.40 13.53
N ALA A 243 -19.87 10.60 12.44
CA ALA A 243 -19.81 11.85 11.69
C ALA A 243 -20.34 11.73 10.25
N GLY A 244 -21.00 10.61 9.95
CA GLY A 244 -21.59 10.33 8.64
C GLY A 244 -20.86 9.25 7.86
N SER A 245 -21.30 9.03 6.64
CA SER A 245 -20.76 8.06 5.71
C SER A 245 -20.72 8.69 4.32
N GLU A 246 -19.61 8.51 3.61
CA GLU A 246 -19.40 9.08 2.29
C GLU A 246 -18.83 8.06 1.30
N PRO A 247 -19.10 8.21 0.00
CA PRO A 247 -18.41 7.43 -1.02
C PRO A 247 -16.90 7.70 -0.98
N PHE A 248 -16.11 6.66 -1.06
CA PHE A 248 -14.65 6.73 -0.98
C PHE A 248 -14.00 5.92 -2.11
N SER A 249 -13.18 6.58 -2.90
CA SER A 249 -12.37 5.94 -3.94
C SER A 249 -10.99 5.62 -3.36
N GLY A 250 -10.70 4.34 -3.24
CA GLY A 250 -9.46 3.87 -2.63
C GLY A 250 -8.21 4.11 -3.49
N ASP A 251 -7.06 3.99 -2.87
CA ASP A 251 -5.73 4.19 -3.46
C ASP A 251 -5.43 3.21 -4.62
N LEU A 252 -6.01 2.02 -4.59
CA LEU A 252 -5.82 1.00 -5.62
C LEU A 252 -6.45 1.37 -6.98
N PHE A 253 -7.34 2.36 -7.04
CA PHE A 253 -7.82 2.91 -8.31
C PHE A 253 -6.71 3.60 -9.11
N ASN A 254 -5.62 4.05 -8.49
CA ASN A 254 -4.46 4.59 -9.20
C ASN A 254 -3.86 3.56 -10.17
N PHE A 255 -4.01 2.27 -9.86
CA PHE A 255 -3.56 1.15 -10.69
C PHE A 255 -4.69 0.55 -11.54
N LEU A 256 -5.88 1.16 -11.50
CA LEU A 256 -7.02 0.79 -12.33
C LEU A 256 -7.68 2.04 -12.96
N PRO A 257 -6.93 2.81 -13.77
CA PRO A 257 -7.42 4.06 -14.35
C PRO A 257 -8.41 3.78 -15.50
N LEU A 258 -9.66 3.50 -15.16
CA LEU A 258 -10.71 3.20 -16.14
C LEU A 258 -11.30 4.46 -16.79
N GLY A 259 -11.06 5.65 -16.26
CA GLY A 259 -11.53 6.93 -16.80
C GLY A 259 -13.03 6.92 -17.08
N PRO A 260 -13.48 7.21 -18.34
CA PRO A 260 -14.91 7.25 -18.69
C PRO A 260 -15.64 5.90 -18.51
N TRP A 261 -14.88 4.80 -18.37
CA TRP A 261 -15.43 3.45 -18.24
C TRP A 261 -15.67 3.03 -16.79
N GLN A 262 -15.22 3.84 -15.83
CA GLN A 262 -15.26 3.52 -14.39
C GLN A 262 -16.68 3.16 -13.92
N GLU A 263 -17.68 3.97 -14.25
CA GLU A 263 -19.06 3.76 -13.81
C GLU A 263 -19.70 2.48 -14.40
N ARG A 264 -19.22 2.04 -15.58
CA ARG A 264 -19.82 0.89 -16.29
C ARG A 264 -19.12 -0.42 -16.02
N LEU A 265 -17.83 -0.40 -15.82
CA LEU A 265 -16.99 -1.60 -15.74
C LEU A 265 -16.28 -1.71 -14.38
N GLY A 266 -15.91 -0.59 -13.78
CA GLY A 266 -15.11 -0.59 -12.55
C GLY A 266 -15.88 -1.03 -11.32
N PRO A 267 -15.17 -1.41 -10.27
CA PRO A 267 -15.79 -1.62 -8.98
C PRO A 267 -16.40 -0.30 -8.48
N PRO A 268 -17.55 -0.36 -7.80
CA PRO A 268 -18.10 0.84 -7.19
C PRO A 268 -17.18 1.32 -6.06
N PRO A 269 -17.21 2.63 -5.73
CA PRO A 269 -16.46 3.16 -4.60
C PRO A 269 -16.87 2.48 -3.30
N ASP A 270 -15.98 2.48 -2.33
CA ASP A 270 -16.30 2.08 -0.97
C ASP A 270 -17.20 3.10 -0.27
N ARG A 271 -17.69 2.75 0.89
CA ARG A 271 -18.32 3.68 1.81
C ARG A 271 -17.44 3.79 3.05
N LEU A 272 -16.97 5.00 3.30
CA LEU A 272 -16.16 5.29 4.47
C LEU A 272 -17.05 5.87 5.57
N GLU A 273 -17.18 5.11 6.64
CA GLU A 273 -17.88 5.53 7.84
C GLU A 273 -16.97 6.47 8.64
N ARG A 274 -17.35 7.75 8.72
CA ARG A 274 -16.59 8.73 9.49
C ARG A 274 -17.08 8.73 10.94
N ALA A 275 -16.12 8.76 11.87
CA ALA A 275 -16.37 9.09 13.26
C ALA A 275 -15.38 10.14 13.73
N ARG A 276 -15.66 10.76 14.84
CA ARG A 276 -14.73 11.65 15.53
C ARG A 276 -14.61 11.21 16.97
N VAL A 277 -13.39 11.15 17.46
CA VAL A 277 -13.21 10.99 18.90
C VAL A 277 -13.61 12.31 19.57
N ARG A 278 -14.43 12.19 20.60
CA ARG A 278 -14.76 13.29 21.49
C ARG A 278 -14.26 12.95 22.88
N GLU A 279 -13.36 13.75 23.34
CA GLU A 279 -12.89 13.74 24.71
C GLU A 279 -13.97 14.33 25.62
N ILE A 280 -14.37 13.58 26.62
CA ILE A 280 -15.26 14.02 27.71
C ILE A 280 -14.42 14.37 28.92
N ASP A 281 -13.43 13.53 29.22
CA ASP A 281 -12.40 13.74 30.22
C ASP A 281 -11.08 13.16 29.71
N SER A 282 -10.00 13.93 29.71
CA SER A 282 -8.67 13.44 29.28
C SER A 282 -8.01 12.51 30.30
N GLY A 283 -8.47 12.53 31.56
CA GLY A 283 -7.83 11.85 32.67
C GLY A 283 -6.44 12.38 33.01
N LEU A 284 -6.00 13.51 32.42
CA LEU A 284 -4.69 14.09 32.64
C LEU A 284 -4.62 14.96 33.93
N GLY A 285 -5.77 15.16 34.59
CA GLY A 285 -5.89 15.97 35.79
C GLY A 285 -5.84 17.48 35.53
N ASP A 286 -6.39 18.26 36.49
CA ASP A 286 -6.40 19.72 36.45
C ASP A 286 -5.07 20.36 36.99
N ASP A 287 -3.97 19.63 36.90
CA ASP A 287 -2.70 20.13 37.40
C ASP A 287 -2.14 21.21 36.43
N LEU A 288 -2.54 22.44 36.64
CA LEU A 288 -2.19 23.62 35.82
C LEU A 288 -0.67 23.86 35.68
N PHE A 289 0.15 23.13 36.44
CA PHE A 289 1.60 23.23 36.47
C PHE A 289 2.33 21.89 36.38
N GLY A 290 1.60 20.78 36.22
CA GLY A 290 2.17 19.44 36.03
C GLY A 290 2.69 19.25 34.61
N GLU A 291 3.74 18.48 34.46
CA GLU A 291 4.21 18.00 33.15
C GLU A 291 3.14 17.06 32.55
N LEU A 292 2.45 17.52 31.52
CA LEU A 292 1.44 16.73 30.81
C LEU A 292 2.11 15.58 30.03
N THR A 293 2.28 14.44 30.67
CA THR A 293 2.81 13.25 30.02
C THR A 293 1.67 12.49 29.36
N ILE A 294 1.69 12.39 28.03
CA ILE A 294 0.74 11.57 27.28
C ILE A 294 1.16 10.10 27.47
N PRO A 295 0.28 9.22 28.02
CA PRO A 295 0.68 7.89 28.47
C PRO A 295 0.99 6.90 27.36
N VAL A 296 0.43 7.11 26.16
CA VAL A 296 0.61 6.22 25.01
C VAL A 296 1.01 7.02 23.79
N ALA A 297 2.01 6.55 23.04
CA ALA A 297 2.34 7.05 21.71
C ALA A 297 2.02 5.98 20.66
N LEU A 298 1.49 6.42 19.51
CA LEU A 298 1.27 5.63 18.31
C LEU A 298 2.29 6.06 17.26
N VAL A 299 3.16 5.16 16.88
CA VAL A 299 4.13 5.33 15.78
C VAL A 299 3.81 4.34 14.68
N GLY A 300 3.74 4.80 13.45
CA GLY A 300 3.36 3.89 12.37
C GLY A 300 3.32 4.54 11.00
N THR A 301 2.54 3.93 10.14
CA THR A 301 2.40 4.26 8.72
C THR A 301 1.09 4.98 8.43
N SER A 302 0.70 5.02 7.15
CA SER A 302 -0.61 5.49 6.71
C SER A 302 -1.79 4.71 7.30
N TYR A 303 -1.61 3.49 7.80
CA TYR A 303 -2.65 2.76 8.53
C TYR A 303 -3.10 3.47 9.81
N SER A 304 -2.20 4.25 10.40
CA SER A 304 -2.49 5.12 11.54
C SER A 304 -2.98 6.51 11.13
N GLY A 305 -3.09 6.80 9.83
CA GLY A 305 -3.56 8.07 9.29
C GLY A 305 -4.97 8.46 9.75
N GLY A 306 -5.25 9.77 9.73
CA GLY A 306 -6.47 10.35 10.29
C GLY A 306 -7.77 9.83 9.69
N ASP A 307 -7.76 9.40 8.43
CA ASP A 307 -8.92 8.86 7.72
C ASP A 307 -9.44 7.55 8.31
N TRP A 308 -8.54 6.72 8.85
CA TRP A 308 -8.87 5.39 9.41
C TRP A 308 -9.20 5.45 10.89
N GLN A 309 -8.97 6.59 11.55
CA GLN A 309 -9.35 6.88 12.93
C GLN A 309 -8.74 5.93 13.97
N PHE A 310 -7.59 5.33 13.65
CA PHE A 310 -6.97 4.35 14.54
C PHE A 310 -6.56 4.97 15.88
N ARG A 311 -5.97 6.19 15.87
CA ARG A 311 -5.70 6.93 17.11
C ARG A 311 -6.95 7.11 17.98
N GLY A 312 -8.05 7.61 17.40
CA GLY A 312 -9.28 7.80 18.13
C GLY A 312 -9.91 6.51 18.64
N ALA A 313 -9.74 5.40 17.88
CA ALA A 313 -10.16 4.07 18.31
C ALA A 313 -9.33 3.58 19.50
N LEU A 314 -8.03 3.85 19.54
CA LEU A 314 -7.17 3.58 20.68
C LEU A 314 -7.58 4.42 21.89
N GLU A 315 -7.76 5.74 21.73
CA GLU A 315 -8.20 6.63 22.81
C GLU A 315 -9.51 6.15 23.45
N ALA A 316 -10.52 5.87 22.62
CA ALA A 316 -11.81 5.35 23.09
C ALA A 316 -11.72 3.96 23.72
N THR A 317 -10.79 3.12 23.25
CA THR A 317 -10.64 1.74 23.77
C THR A 317 -9.82 1.71 25.05
N LEU A 318 -8.77 2.51 25.14
CA LEU A 318 -7.84 2.51 26.26
C LEU A 318 -8.29 3.44 27.40
N GLY A 319 -9.15 4.42 27.10
CA GLY A 319 -9.51 5.49 28.03
C GLY A 319 -8.29 6.38 28.35
N LEU A 320 -7.46 6.66 27.35
CA LEU A 320 -6.21 7.40 27.48
C LEU A 320 -6.01 8.30 26.28
N SER A 321 -5.36 9.47 26.49
CA SER A 321 -4.85 10.27 25.37
C SER A 321 -3.70 9.54 24.68
N VAL A 322 -3.68 9.61 23.35
CA VAL A 322 -2.66 8.98 22.49
C VAL A 322 -1.93 10.03 21.68
N LEU A 323 -0.61 10.11 21.83
CA LEU A 323 0.26 10.92 20.97
C LEU A 323 0.34 10.28 19.59
N ASP A 324 0.01 11.03 18.56
CA ASP A 324 0.14 10.59 17.16
C ASP A 324 1.50 10.99 16.60
N ALA A 325 2.36 10.00 16.35
CA ALA A 325 3.66 10.15 15.72
C ALA A 325 3.76 9.32 14.42
N ALA A 326 2.63 8.90 13.86
CA ALA A 326 2.59 8.20 12.60
C ALA A 326 2.93 9.13 11.43
N GLN A 327 3.56 8.59 10.38
CA GLN A 327 3.93 9.33 9.18
C GLN A 327 3.64 8.51 7.93
N GLU A 328 2.77 9.03 7.08
CA GLU A 328 2.36 8.38 5.85
C GLU A 328 3.49 8.36 4.79
N GLY A 329 3.49 7.33 3.92
CA GLY A 329 4.39 7.24 2.78
C GLY A 329 5.83 6.86 3.08
N LEU A 330 6.23 6.70 4.35
CA LEU A 330 7.60 6.44 4.77
C LEU A 330 7.85 4.99 5.23
N GLY A 331 6.82 4.14 5.18
CA GLY A 331 6.87 2.81 5.78
C GLY A 331 6.99 2.85 7.31
N PRO A 332 7.15 1.69 7.99
CA PRO A 332 7.10 1.65 9.45
C PRO A 332 8.41 2.05 10.15
N VAL A 333 9.56 1.95 9.46
CA VAL A 333 10.89 2.12 10.08
C VAL A 333 11.23 3.59 10.30
N ILE A 334 11.08 4.42 9.26
CA ILE A 334 11.49 5.83 9.31
C ILE A 334 10.72 6.63 10.36
N PRO A 335 9.38 6.48 10.51
CA PRO A 335 8.66 7.17 11.59
C PRO A 335 9.20 6.84 12.98
N MET A 336 9.55 5.58 13.24
CA MET A 336 10.11 5.17 14.52
C MET A 336 11.50 5.79 14.77
N LEU A 337 12.38 5.81 13.77
CA LEU A 337 13.69 6.44 13.90
C LEU A 337 13.57 7.95 14.16
N ARG A 338 12.64 8.63 13.52
CA ARG A 338 12.35 10.04 13.74
C ARG A 338 11.77 10.29 15.13
N TYR A 339 10.84 9.44 15.56
CA TYR A 339 10.24 9.52 16.88
C TYR A 339 11.30 9.42 17.99
N LEU A 340 12.23 8.45 17.89
CA LEU A 340 13.31 8.30 18.86
C LEU A 340 14.33 9.44 18.85
N ALA A 341 14.48 10.13 17.72
CA ALA A 341 15.38 11.29 17.58
C ALA A 341 14.72 12.62 17.96
N ASP A 342 13.42 12.64 18.25
CA ASP A 342 12.68 13.86 18.61
C ASP A 342 13.08 14.31 20.04
N PRO A 343 13.42 15.59 20.24
CA PRO A 343 13.66 16.13 21.59
C PRO A 343 12.47 15.95 22.53
N ALA A 344 11.25 15.89 22.03
CA ALA A 344 10.05 15.62 22.85
C ALA A 344 10.07 14.23 23.48
N PHE A 345 10.94 13.33 23.04
CA PHE A 345 11.16 12.01 23.63
C PHE A 345 11.83 12.08 25.03
N GLU A 346 12.32 13.25 25.46
CA GLU A 346 12.82 13.44 26.83
C GLU A 346 11.75 13.20 27.92
N SER A 347 10.45 13.32 27.56
CA SER A 347 9.31 12.94 28.42
C SER A 347 8.58 11.75 27.80
N PRO A 348 9.15 10.53 27.85
CA PRO A 348 8.63 9.38 27.12
C PRO A 348 7.28 8.90 27.68
N PRO A 349 6.37 8.37 26.83
CA PRO A 349 5.12 7.78 27.27
C PRO A 349 5.36 6.47 28.04
N GLU A 350 4.35 6.00 28.76
CA GLU A 350 4.41 4.68 29.42
C GLU A 350 4.55 3.54 28.39
N VAL A 351 3.81 3.66 27.29
CA VAL A 351 3.79 2.64 26.23
C VAL A 351 3.88 3.28 24.84
N VAL A 352 4.72 2.73 24.00
CA VAL A 352 4.79 3.03 22.57
C VAL A 352 4.16 1.87 21.79
N ILE A 353 3.12 2.17 21.02
CA ILE A 353 2.53 1.24 20.06
C ILE A 353 3.20 1.49 18.70
N TRP A 354 3.91 0.49 18.19
CA TRP A 354 4.52 0.56 16.87
C TRP A 354 3.67 -0.24 15.86
N GLU A 355 2.97 0.46 14.97
CA GLU A 355 2.18 -0.14 13.91
C GLU A 355 3.11 -0.53 12.74
N ILE A 356 3.12 -1.82 12.39
CA ILE A 356 3.94 -2.40 11.33
C ILE A 356 3.05 -3.25 10.42
N PRO A 357 2.76 -2.85 9.18
CA PRO A 357 2.03 -3.72 8.24
C PRO A 357 2.91 -4.85 7.75
N GLU A 358 2.36 -6.05 7.72
CA GLU A 358 3.03 -7.27 7.24
C GLU A 358 3.71 -7.09 5.88
N ARG A 359 3.05 -6.37 4.96
CA ARG A 359 3.55 -6.15 3.59
C ARG A 359 4.89 -5.43 3.53
N TYR A 360 5.25 -4.67 4.57
CA TYR A 360 6.50 -3.92 4.63
C TYR A 360 7.67 -4.70 5.25
N LEU A 361 7.45 -5.90 5.77
CA LEU A 361 8.52 -6.71 6.36
C LEU A 361 9.65 -7.03 5.36
N PRO A 362 9.36 -7.41 4.09
CA PRO A 362 10.40 -7.70 3.12
C PRO A 362 10.97 -6.46 2.41
N VAL A 363 10.38 -5.28 2.61
CA VAL A 363 10.75 -4.05 1.88
C VAL A 363 12.04 -3.47 2.44
N ARG A 364 12.98 -3.14 1.54
CA ARG A 364 14.22 -2.45 1.89
C ARG A 364 14.01 -0.94 1.94
N TYR A 365 14.54 -0.31 2.99
CA TYR A 365 14.55 1.15 3.14
C TYR A 365 15.98 1.69 3.03
N ASP A 366 16.14 2.88 2.42
CA ASP A 366 17.36 3.65 2.54
C ASP A 366 17.36 4.34 3.92
N LEU A 367 18.25 3.88 4.79
CA LEU A 367 18.40 4.40 6.14
C LEU A 367 19.68 5.21 6.32
N SER A 368 20.41 5.48 5.24
CA SER A 368 21.62 6.30 5.25
C SER A 368 21.42 7.69 5.84
N PRO A 369 20.28 8.41 5.63
CA PRO A 369 20.04 9.69 6.28
C PRO A 369 19.93 9.61 7.80
N TYR A 370 19.78 8.41 8.36
CA TYR A 370 19.67 8.16 9.81
C TYR A 370 20.92 7.54 10.40
N GLY A 371 22.08 7.64 9.69
CA GLY A 371 23.36 7.11 10.14
C GLY A 371 23.42 5.59 10.19
N ARG A 372 22.54 4.91 9.46
CA ARG A 372 22.45 3.45 9.37
C ARG A 372 22.92 2.93 8.00
N GLU A 373 23.95 3.57 7.44
CA GLU A 373 24.65 3.10 6.26
C GLU A 373 25.38 1.79 6.59
N GLY A 374 25.07 0.73 5.84
CA GLY A 374 25.88 -0.49 5.85
C GLY A 374 26.02 -1.20 7.19
N LEU A 375 25.02 -1.13 8.08
CA LEU A 375 24.94 -2.12 9.16
C LEU A 375 24.98 -3.49 8.48
N ASP A 376 26.12 -4.19 8.73
CA ASP A 376 26.54 -5.39 8.03
C ASP A 376 25.38 -6.36 7.87
N ARG A 377 24.71 -6.26 6.73
CA ARG A 377 23.72 -7.24 6.29
C ARG A 377 24.39 -8.60 6.03
N GLU A 378 25.72 -8.63 5.95
CA GLU A 378 26.53 -9.83 5.91
C GLU A 378 26.45 -10.62 7.24
N GLY A 379 26.36 -9.96 8.40
CA GLY A 379 26.15 -10.63 9.71
C GLY A 379 24.73 -11.18 9.92
N THR A 380 23.75 -10.79 9.09
CA THR A 380 22.37 -11.31 9.16
C THR A 380 22.16 -12.54 8.27
N GLU A 381 23.16 -13.00 7.51
CA GLU A 381 23.06 -14.25 6.75
C GLU A 381 22.95 -15.47 7.68
N GLU A 382 23.61 -15.47 8.85
CA GLU A 382 23.47 -16.53 9.85
C GLU A 382 22.07 -16.54 10.50
N ALA A 383 21.44 -15.37 10.70
CA ALA A 383 20.06 -15.28 11.17
C ALA A 383 19.03 -15.68 10.09
N SER A 384 19.39 -15.56 8.80
CA SER A 384 18.56 -15.97 7.66
C SER A 384 18.34 -17.48 7.58
N GLU A 385 19.23 -18.31 8.14
CA GLU A 385 19.04 -19.76 8.18
C GLU A 385 17.91 -20.19 9.14
N ALA A 386 17.59 -19.36 10.13
CA ALA A 386 16.49 -19.62 11.06
C ALA A 386 15.08 -19.40 10.43
N PHE A 387 15.00 -18.74 9.25
CA PHE A 387 13.76 -18.47 8.52
C PHE A 387 13.60 -19.32 7.24
N ARG A 388 14.46 -20.28 7.00
CA ARG A 388 14.34 -21.29 5.92
C ARG A 388 13.74 -22.59 6.45
#